data_4c40c04f0481f1094d6c3e81f8d0fda7
#
_entry.id   4c40c04f0481f1094d6c3e81f8d0fda7
#
_cell.length_a   1.000
_cell.length_b   1.000
_cell.length_c   1.000
_cell.angle_alpha   90.00
_cell.angle_beta   90.00
_cell.angle_gamma   90.00
#
_symmetry.space_group_name_H-M   'P 1'
#
loop_
_entity.id
_entity.type
_entity.pdbx_description
1 polymer ?
#
loop_
_entity_poly.entity_id
_entity_poly.type
_entity_poly.pdbx_seq_one_letter_code
_entity_poly.pdbx_strand_id
1 'polypeptide(L)'
;DKLNLEFIEQPLANDDIIDHAELARSIGTPICLDESVTGPRVVEQALKIDACKFVNIKPGRVGGLTNAVRIHDICQDAGVPVWVGGMLESAVGSAVCVELATLPNFVYPGDLFPSSRFYTRDLGQPEVVLTERQTMLPYENGLPEPDPELLEKFTRQRTLITSAD
;
A
#
# COMPACT_ATOMS: atom_id res chain seq x y z
N ASP A 1 9.97 -23.99 -1.38
CA ASP A 1 10.71 -23.91 -0.09
C ASP A 1 12.22 -24.08 -0.21
N LYS A 2 12.76 -24.49 -1.38
CA LYS A 2 14.21 -24.65 -1.56
C LYS A 2 14.99 -23.33 -1.62
N LEU A 3 14.29 -22.20 -1.86
CA LEU A 3 14.89 -20.88 -1.99
C LEU A 3 15.01 -20.12 -0.67
N ASN A 4 14.44 -20.65 0.41
CA ASN A 4 14.41 -20.00 1.73
C ASN A 4 13.94 -18.54 1.67
N LEU A 5 12.82 -18.31 1.00
CA LEU A 5 12.21 -16.99 0.88
C LEU A 5 11.60 -16.57 2.20
N GLU A 6 11.64 -15.27 2.50
CA GLU A 6 10.95 -14.66 3.64
C GLU A 6 9.43 -14.84 3.51
N PHE A 7 8.91 -14.59 2.33
CA PHE A 7 7.52 -14.87 1.95
C PHE A 7 7.39 -14.97 0.42
N ILE A 8 6.25 -15.44 -0.04
CA ILE A 8 5.82 -15.39 -1.44
C ILE A 8 4.58 -14.50 -1.52
N GLU A 9 4.61 -13.48 -2.40
CA GLU A 9 3.54 -12.53 -2.54
C GLU A 9 2.56 -12.97 -3.62
N GLN A 10 1.26 -12.94 -3.29
CA GLN A 10 0.10 -13.19 -4.15
C GLN A 10 0.31 -14.33 -5.17
N PRO A 11 0.62 -15.56 -4.71
CA PRO A 11 0.96 -16.65 -5.62
C PRO A 11 -0.20 -17.15 -6.48
N LEU A 12 -1.45 -16.86 -6.10
CA LEU A 12 -2.67 -17.30 -6.79
C LEU A 12 -3.53 -16.10 -7.21
N ALA A 13 -4.69 -16.37 -7.80
CA ALA A 13 -5.62 -15.35 -8.27
C ALA A 13 -6.12 -14.46 -7.11
N ASN A 14 -6.40 -13.20 -7.40
CA ASN A 14 -6.76 -12.20 -6.41
C ASN A 14 -8.14 -12.41 -5.76
N ASP A 15 -9.03 -13.13 -6.40
CA ASP A 15 -10.37 -13.49 -5.90
C ASP A 15 -10.44 -14.83 -5.16
N ASP A 16 -9.28 -15.50 -5.01
CA ASP A 16 -9.20 -16.84 -4.44
C ASP A 16 -8.40 -16.88 -3.13
N ILE A 17 -9.01 -16.49 -2.02
CA ILE A 17 -8.40 -16.62 -0.70
C ILE A 17 -8.49 -18.05 -0.13
N ILE A 18 -9.35 -18.90 -0.70
CA ILE A 18 -9.53 -20.27 -0.24
C ILE A 18 -8.32 -21.13 -0.62
N ASP A 19 -7.93 -21.12 -1.89
CA ASP A 19 -6.78 -21.88 -2.36
C ASP A 19 -5.46 -21.29 -1.83
N HIS A 20 -5.40 -19.97 -1.51
CA HIS A 20 -4.28 -19.42 -0.74
C HIS A 20 -4.16 -20.08 0.64
N ALA A 21 -5.27 -20.32 1.34
CA ALA A 21 -5.24 -21.02 2.62
C ALA A 21 -4.84 -22.50 2.46
N GLU A 22 -5.22 -23.18 1.39
CA GLU A 22 -4.79 -24.53 1.08
C GLU A 22 -3.30 -24.58 0.74
N LEU A 23 -2.84 -23.64 -0.08
CA LEU A 23 -1.41 -23.50 -0.40
C LEU A 23 -0.58 -23.23 0.86
N ALA A 24 -1.04 -22.32 1.74
CA ALA A 24 -0.36 -22.00 2.99
C ALA A 24 -0.14 -23.21 3.90
N ARG A 25 -1.06 -24.20 3.88
CA ARG A 25 -0.90 -25.45 4.63
C ARG A 25 0.07 -26.42 3.97
N SER A 26 0.31 -26.29 2.67
CA SER A 26 1.11 -27.24 1.87
C SER A 26 2.57 -26.81 1.70
N ILE A 27 2.92 -25.56 1.98
CA ILE A 27 4.26 -25.01 1.84
C ILE A 27 4.77 -24.42 3.16
N GLY A 28 6.11 -24.41 3.33
CA GLY A 28 6.76 -23.78 4.50
C GLY A 28 6.99 -22.28 4.32
N THR A 29 7.04 -21.77 3.06
CA THR A 29 7.21 -20.36 2.78
C THR A 29 5.94 -19.59 3.12
N PRO A 30 5.99 -18.56 3.97
CA PRO A 30 4.82 -17.75 4.29
C PRO A 30 4.21 -17.06 3.07
N ILE A 31 2.88 -16.90 3.05
CA ILE A 31 2.19 -16.16 2.00
C ILE A 31 1.95 -14.71 2.45
N CYS A 32 2.24 -13.77 1.56
CA CYS A 32 1.81 -12.38 1.63
C CYS A 32 0.64 -12.17 0.67
N LEU A 33 -0.48 -11.60 1.13
CA LEU A 33 -1.56 -11.17 0.24
C LEU A 33 -1.37 -9.72 -0.19
N ASP A 34 -1.54 -9.46 -1.49
CA ASP A 34 -1.51 -8.14 -2.12
C ASP A 34 -2.85 -7.85 -2.82
N GLU A 35 -3.03 -8.31 -4.05
CA GLU A 35 -4.22 -7.99 -4.86
C GLU A 35 -5.52 -8.52 -4.29
N SER A 36 -5.49 -9.57 -3.48
CA SER A 36 -6.67 -10.07 -2.74
C SER A 36 -7.14 -9.08 -1.67
N VAL A 37 -6.25 -8.19 -1.19
CA VAL A 37 -6.57 -7.23 -0.13
C VAL A 37 -7.35 -6.04 -0.71
N THR A 38 -8.65 -6.22 -0.88
CA THR A 38 -9.55 -5.19 -1.43
C THR A 38 -10.28 -4.39 -0.36
N GLY A 39 -10.15 -4.77 0.91
CA GLY A 39 -10.72 -4.04 2.04
C GLY A 39 -10.65 -4.83 3.35
N PRO A 40 -11.04 -4.20 4.49
CA PRO A 40 -10.90 -4.80 5.82
C PRO A 40 -11.58 -6.16 5.96
N ARG A 41 -12.77 -6.33 5.37
CA ARG A 41 -13.54 -7.58 5.48
C ARG A 41 -12.80 -8.77 4.86
N VAL A 42 -12.15 -8.59 3.72
CA VAL A 42 -11.38 -9.67 3.08
C VAL A 42 -10.21 -10.07 3.93
N VAL A 43 -9.53 -9.11 4.56
CA VAL A 43 -8.43 -9.38 5.50
C VAL A 43 -8.91 -10.18 6.69
N GLU A 44 -10.02 -9.79 7.34
CA GLU A 44 -10.64 -10.54 8.44
C GLU A 44 -10.92 -12.01 8.03
N GLN A 45 -11.44 -12.21 6.81
CA GLN A 45 -11.71 -13.54 6.28
C GLN A 45 -10.44 -14.34 6.01
N ALA A 46 -9.43 -13.72 5.38
CA ALA A 46 -8.15 -14.36 5.07
C ALA A 46 -7.42 -14.80 6.34
N LEU A 47 -7.40 -13.95 7.37
CA LEU A 47 -6.79 -14.26 8.67
C LEU A 47 -7.54 -15.41 9.38
N LYS A 48 -8.87 -15.41 9.31
CA LYS A 48 -9.71 -16.46 9.93
C LYS A 48 -9.43 -17.86 9.39
N ILE A 49 -9.02 -17.97 8.12
CA ILE A 49 -8.73 -19.25 7.47
C ILE A 49 -7.24 -19.53 7.31
N ASP A 50 -6.37 -18.70 7.91
CA ASP A 50 -4.91 -18.78 7.81
C ASP A 50 -4.38 -18.71 6.37
N ALA A 51 -4.98 -17.88 5.52
CA ALA A 51 -4.60 -17.75 4.12
C ALA A 51 -3.27 -17.00 3.92
N CYS A 52 -2.82 -16.23 4.92
CA CYS A 52 -1.56 -15.47 4.84
C CYS A 52 -0.90 -15.26 6.21
N LYS A 53 0.37 -14.87 6.16
CA LYS A 53 1.18 -14.46 7.32
C LYS A 53 1.73 -13.05 7.18
N PHE A 54 1.52 -12.41 6.03
CA PHE A 54 1.88 -11.02 5.71
C PHE A 54 0.78 -10.37 4.88
N VAL A 55 0.62 -9.07 5.00
CA VAL A 55 -0.35 -8.31 4.22
C VAL A 55 0.31 -7.06 3.64
N ASN A 56 0.19 -6.90 2.31
CA ASN A 56 0.56 -5.69 1.61
C ASN A 56 -0.63 -4.73 1.54
N ILE A 57 -0.50 -3.55 2.13
CA ILE A 57 -1.56 -2.54 2.18
C ILE A 57 -1.29 -1.45 1.15
N LYS A 58 -2.19 -1.31 0.17
CA LYS A 58 -2.17 -0.24 -0.84
C LYS A 58 -3.40 0.65 -0.64
N PRO A 59 -3.26 1.87 -0.10
CA PRO A 59 -4.39 2.75 0.21
C PRO A 59 -5.35 2.94 -0.97
N GLY A 60 -4.81 3.09 -2.18
CA GLY A 60 -5.61 3.26 -3.39
C GLY A 60 -6.50 2.05 -3.72
N ARG A 61 -6.05 0.83 -3.41
CA ARG A 61 -6.81 -0.40 -3.67
C ARG A 61 -7.87 -0.67 -2.61
N VAL A 62 -7.56 -0.40 -1.35
CA VAL A 62 -8.46 -0.74 -0.23
C VAL A 62 -9.55 0.32 0.02
N GLY A 63 -9.63 1.36 -0.82
CA GLY A 63 -10.65 2.41 -0.71
C GLY A 63 -10.26 3.57 0.22
N GLY A 64 -8.98 3.84 0.34
CA GLY A 64 -8.44 5.02 1.01
C GLY A 64 -7.82 4.76 2.38
N LEU A 65 -7.37 5.85 3.01
CA LEU A 65 -6.57 5.82 4.23
C LEU A 65 -7.33 5.21 5.43
N THR A 66 -8.62 5.51 5.59
CA THR A 66 -9.43 4.96 6.67
C THR A 66 -9.45 3.43 6.68
N ASN A 67 -9.64 2.83 5.50
CA ASN A 67 -9.60 1.38 5.37
C ASN A 67 -8.19 0.82 5.54
N ALA A 68 -7.17 1.52 5.05
CA ALA A 68 -5.77 1.11 5.21
C ALA A 68 -5.37 1.03 6.70
N VAL A 69 -5.71 2.06 7.48
CA VAL A 69 -5.48 2.06 8.95
C VAL A 69 -6.28 0.95 9.62
N ARG A 70 -7.55 0.75 9.25
CA ARG A 70 -8.34 -0.34 9.82
C ARG A 70 -7.74 -1.73 9.51
N ILE A 71 -7.21 -1.94 8.31
CA ILE A 71 -6.52 -3.19 7.96
C ILE A 71 -5.25 -3.35 8.80
N HIS A 72 -4.46 -2.27 8.96
CA HIS A 72 -3.29 -2.26 9.84
C HIS A 72 -3.67 -2.73 11.26
N ASP A 73 -4.72 -2.15 11.86
CA ASP A 73 -5.15 -2.48 13.22
C ASP A 73 -5.63 -3.93 13.34
N ILE A 74 -6.42 -4.43 12.38
CA ILE A 74 -6.85 -5.83 12.31
C ILE A 74 -5.63 -6.78 12.27
N CYS A 75 -4.64 -6.47 11.44
CA CYS A 75 -3.43 -7.27 11.33
C CYS A 75 -2.56 -7.18 12.59
N GLN A 76 -2.45 -6.00 13.20
CA GLN A 76 -1.73 -5.81 14.46
C GLN A 76 -2.34 -6.63 15.58
N ASP A 77 -3.67 -6.59 15.74
CA ASP A 77 -4.39 -7.38 16.74
C ASP A 77 -4.24 -8.89 16.52
N ALA A 78 -4.10 -9.32 15.28
CA ALA A 78 -3.85 -10.72 14.91
C ALA A 78 -2.37 -11.12 14.97
N GLY A 79 -1.45 -10.21 15.24
CA GLY A 79 0.00 -10.44 15.22
C GLY A 79 0.56 -10.74 13.83
N VAL A 80 -0.10 -10.24 12.77
CA VAL A 80 0.31 -10.39 11.38
C VAL A 80 0.99 -9.12 10.90
N PRO A 81 2.29 -9.16 10.55
CA PRO A 81 3.02 -7.99 10.08
C PRO A 81 2.49 -7.49 8.73
N VAL A 82 2.60 -6.18 8.54
CA VAL A 82 2.17 -5.51 7.31
C VAL A 82 3.30 -4.68 6.71
N TRP A 83 3.15 -4.32 5.44
CA TRP A 83 3.99 -3.36 4.74
C TRP A 83 3.18 -2.56 3.74
N VAL A 84 3.67 -1.38 3.39
CA VAL A 84 3.00 -0.49 2.44
C VAL A 84 3.47 -0.79 1.04
N GLY A 85 2.54 -1.14 0.17
CA GLY A 85 2.78 -1.21 -1.27
C GLY A 85 2.45 0.12 -1.94
N GLY A 86 3.36 0.60 -2.76
CA GLY A 86 3.14 1.72 -3.65
C GLY A 86 2.52 1.29 -4.99
N MET A 87 2.05 2.30 -5.70
CA MET A 87 1.65 2.24 -7.10
C MET A 87 2.46 3.29 -7.88
N LEU A 88 2.00 3.70 -9.04
CA LEU A 88 2.59 4.81 -9.80
C LEU A 88 1.99 6.15 -9.35
N GLU A 89 1.99 6.39 -8.03
CA GLU A 89 1.45 7.63 -7.46
C GLU A 89 2.33 8.82 -7.81
N SER A 90 1.70 10.00 -7.91
CA SER A 90 2.41 11.27 -7.75
C SER A 90 2.83 11.47 -6.27
N ALA A 91 3.64 12.49 -6.02
CA ALA A 91 4.06 12.82 -4.65
C ALA A 91 2.88 12.98 -3.68
N VAL A 92 1.71 13.44 -4.15
CA VAL A 92 0.49 13.56 -3.34
C VAL A 92 0.04 12.21 -2.78
N GLY A 93 0.01 11.17 -3.62
CA GLY A 93 -0.37 9.82 -3.19
C GLY A 93 0.75 9.09 -2.45
N SER A 94 1.99 9.20 -2.95
CA SER A 94 3.16 8.59 -2.31
C SER A 94 3.39 9.09 -0.89
N ALA A 95 3.19 10.38 -0.62
CA ALA A 95 3.34 10.94 0.72
C ALA A 95 2.37 10.31 1.73
N VAL A 96 1.13 10.05 1.32
CA VAL A 96 0.15 9.33 2.16
C VAL A 96 0.66 7.93 2.51
N CYS A 97 1.30 7.24 1.57
CA CYS A 97 1.91 5.94 1.82
C CYS A 97 3.11 6.03 2.77
N VAL A 98 3.94 7.08 2.64
CA VAL A 98 5.07 7.33 3.56
C VAL A 98 4.56 7.56 4.99
N GLU A 99 3.53 8.40 5.17
CA GLU A 99 2.93 8.63 6.50
C GLU A 99 2.30 7.35 7.07
N LEU A 100 1.58 6.59 6.25
CA LEU A 100 1.00 5.31 6.68
C LEU A 100 2.08 4.34 7.19
N ALA A 101 3.24 4.29 6.52
CA ALA A 101 4.35 3.41 6.87
C ALA A 101 4.98 3.74 8.26
N THR A 102 4.62 4.85 8.90
CA THR A 102 5.07 5.20 10.25
C THR A 102 4.33 4.47 11.37
N LEU A 103 3.21 3.82 11.07
CA LEU A 103 2.45 3.07 12.06
C LEU A 103 3.21 1.81 12.53
N PRO A 104 3.04 1.39 13.81
CA PRO A 104 3.94 0.41 14.44
C PRO A 104 4.03 -0.95 13.76
N ASN A 105 2.95 -1.45 13.17
CA ASN A 105 2.93 -2.79 12.57
C ASN A 105 3.49 -2.85 11.14
N PHE A 106 3.88 -1.69 10.56
CA PHE A 106 4.62 -1.65 9.30
C PHE A 106 6.09 -1.96 9.55
N VAL A 107 6.42 -3.24 9.65
CA VAL A 107 7.74 -3.71 10.08
C VAL A 107 8.66 -4.13 8.92
N TYR A 108 8.12 -4.17 7.70
CA TYR A 108 8.91 -4.41 6.48
C TYR A 108 9.11 -3.12 5.68
N PRO A 109 10.20 -3.01 4.92
CA PRO A 109 10.41 -1.90 4.01
C PRO A 109 9.23 -1.76 3.05
N GLY A 110 8.72 -0.54 2.88
CA GLY A 110 7.65 -0.26 1.91
C GLY A 110 8.16 -0.36 0.46
N ASP A 111 7.30 -0.78 -0.45
CA ASP A 111 7.55 -0.71 -1.90
C ASP A 111 7.19 0.69 -2.40
N LEU A 112 7.97 1.68 -1.96
CA LEU A 112 7.77 3.10 -2.24
C LEU A 112 8.96 3.65 -3.04
N PHE A 113 8.66 4.56 -3.96
CA PHE A 113 9.68 5.09 -4.86
C PHE A 113 9.75 6.62 -4.78
N PRO A 114 10.95 7.21 -4.98
CA PRO A 114 11.07 8.65 -5.13
C PRO A 114 10.42 9.10 -6.44
N SER A 115 9.92 10.33 -6.48
CA SER A 115 9.27 10.92 -7.67
C SER A 115 10.11 10.76 -8.94
N SER A 116 11.43 10.91 -8.83
CA SER A 116 12.37 10.77 -9.95
C SER A 116 12.42 9.38 -10.57
N ARG A 117 11.83 8.36 -9.94
CA ARG A 117 11.74 7.00 -10.51
C ARG A 117 10.79 6.97 -11.72
N PHE A 118 9.72 7.76 -11.67
CA PHE A 118 8.62 7.70 -12.64
C PHE A 118 8.44 9.00 -13.42
N TYR A 119 8.86 10.15 -12.85
CA TYR A 119 8.56 11.47 -13.38
C TYR A 119 9.84 12.28 -13.62
N THR A 120 9.88 13.01 -14.71
CA THR A 120 10.89 14.07 -14.94
C THR A 120 10.63 15.25 -14.00
N ARG A 121 9.36 15.55 -13.73
CA ARG A 121 8.85 16.47 -12.73
C ARG A 121 7.51 15.92 -12.24
N ASP A 122 7.39 15.73 -10.93
CA ASP A 122 6.18 15.22 -10.33
C ASP A 122 5.07 16.29 -10.32
N LEU A 123 3.82 15.84 -10.40
CA LEU A 123 2.64 16.68 -10.27
C LEU A 123 2.51 17.27 -8.86
N GLY A 124 2.91 16.54 -7.82
CA GLY A 124 2.89 16.99 -6.42
C GLY A 124 4.19 17.67 -6.01
N GLN A 125 4.06 18.70 -5.15
CA GLN A 125 5.20 19.43 -4.59
C GLN A 125 5.06 19.57 -3.07
N PRO A 126 6.15 19.36 -2.28
CA PRO A 126 7.47 18.90 -2.73
C PRO A 126 7.47 17.46 -3.25
N GLU A 127 8.40 17.16 -4.15
CA GLU A 127 8.59 15.78 -4.65
C GLU A 127 9.02 14.84 -3.54
N VAL A 128 8.67 13.55 -3.67
CA VAL A 128 9.18 12.50 -2.79
C VAL A 128 10.62 12.18 -3.14
N VAL A 129 11.49 12.27 -2.15
CA VAL A 129 12.94 12.05 -2.33
C VAL A 129 13.46 11.02 -1.33
N LEU A 130 14.54 10.34 -1.71
CA LEU A 130 15.29 9.49 -0.79
C LEU A 130 16.36 10.31 -0.07
N THR A 131 16.56 10.01 1.21
CA THR A 131 17.74 10.46 1.95
C THR A 131 19.00 9.78 1.45
N GLU A 132 20.17 10.23 1.90
CA GLU A 132 21.45 9.55 1.64
C GLU A 132 21.46 8.09 2.13
N ARG A 133 20.63 7.75 3.12
CA ARG A 133 20.47 6.40 3.67
C ARG A 133 19.44 5.56 2.92
N GLN A 134 18.95 6.02 1.79
CA GLN A 134 17.91 5.35 0.99
C GLN A 134 16.60 5.14 1.76
N THR A 135 16.25 6.08 2.62
CA THR A 135 14.98 6.13 3.37
C THR A 135 14.15 7.34 2.95
N MET A 136 12.86 7.27 3.15
CA MET A 136 11.93 8.41 3.06
C MET A 136 11.63 8.92 4.47
N LEU A 137 11.42 10.23 4.61
CA LEU A 137 11.05 10.84 5.88
C LEU A 137 9.59 11.28 5.83
N PRO A 138 8.88 11.19 6.95
CA PRO A 138 7.55 11.80 7.11
C PRO A 138 7.59 13.31 6.85
N TYR A 139 6.45 13.89 6.50
CA TYR A 139 6.31 15.30 6.15
C TYR A 139 5.94 16.14 7.36
N GLU A 140 6.88 16.94 7.87
CA GLU A 140 6.67 17.80 9.06
C GLU A 140 5.82 19.05 8.78
N ASN A 141 5.80 19.53 7.52
CA ASN A 141 5.17 20.81 7.14
C ASN A 141 3.92 20.64 6.25
N GLY A 142 3.27 19.49 6.37
CA GLY A 142 2.11 19.14 5.54
C GLY A 142 2.49 18.30 4.32
N LEU A 143 1.50 17.59 3.78
CA LEU A 143 1.69 16.71 2.63
C LEU A 143 1.89 17.50 1.34
N PRO A 144 2.55 16.92 0.32
CA PRO A 144 2.64 17.52 -1.01
C PRO A 144 1.28 17.88 -1.58
N GLU A 145 1.21 19.05 -2.21
CA GLU A 145 0.02 19.50 -2.92
C GLU A 145 0.26 19.46 -4.44
N PRO A 146 -0.80 19.32 -5.26
CA PRO A 146 -0.66 19.39 -6.70
C PRO A 146 -0.14 20.76 -7.15
N ASP A 147 0.89 20.78 -8.01
CA ASP A 147 1.34 22.00 -8.69
C ASP A 147 0.22 22.49 -9.62
N PRO A 148 -0.35 23.71 -9.42
CA PRO A 148 -1.50 24.16 -10.20
C PRO A 148 -1.24 24.28 -11.70
N GLU A 149 -0.03 24.66 -12.10
CA GLU A 149 0.34 24.81 -13.52
C GLU A 149 0.43 23.46 -14.20
N LEU A 150 1.05 22.48 -13.53
CA LEU A 150 1.16 21.11 -14.05
C LEU A 150 -0.21 20.43 -14.07
N LEU A 151 -1.02 20.64 -13.02
CA LEU A 151 -2.37 20.11 -12.96
C LEU A 151 -3.20 20.62 -14.15
N GLU A 152 -3.20 21.91 -14.42
CA GLU A 152 -3.91 22.48 -15.57
C GLU A 152 -3.37 21.93 -16.90
N LYS A 153 -2.04 21.88 -17.06
CA LYS A 153 -1.37 21.41 -18.28
C LYS A 153 -1.70 19.96 -18.63
N PHE A 154 -1.81 19.09 -17.62
CA PHE A 154 -2.00 17.66 -17.81
C PHE A 154 -3.44 17.18 -17.59
N THR A 155 -4.35 18.06 -17.18
CA THR A 155 -5.77 17.73 -17.05
C THR A 155 -6.39 17.45 -18.42
N ARG A 156 -6.89 16.22 -18.60
CA ARG A 156 -7.60 15.82 -19.82
C ARG A 156 -9.11 15.91 -19.67
N GLN A 157 -9.62 15.75 -18.46
CA GLN A 157 -11.05 15.82 -18.18
C GLN A 157 -11.25 16.39 -16.78
N ARG A 158 -12.25 17.23 -16.61
CA ARG A 158 -12.66 17.78 -15.32
C ARG A 158 -14.15 17.49 -15.10
N THR A 159 -14.47 16.93 -13.94
CA THR A 159 -15.86 16.69 -13.53
C THR A 159 -16.10 17.39 -12.21
N LEU A 160 -17.10 18.26 -12.15
CA LEU A 160 -17.54 18.90 -10.91
C LEU A 160 -18.64 18.04 -10.29
N ILE A 161 -18.38 17.58 -9.08
CA ILE A 161 -19.38 16.86 -8.27
C ILE A 161 -19.87 17.85 -7.21
N THR A 162 -21.14 18.23 -7.29
CA THR A 162 -21.80 19.05 -6.25
C THR A 162 -22.65 18.12 -5.39
N SER A 163 -22.71 18.39 -4.06
CA SER A 163 -23.70 17.74 -3.22
C SER A 163 -25.08 18.12 -3.76
N ALA A 164 -25.94 17.14 -4.02
CA ALA A 164 -27.36 17.43 -4.17
C ALA A 164 -27.85 17.95 -2.82
N ASP A 165 -28.49 19.14 -2.85
CA ASP A 165 -29.15 19.73 -1.70
C ASP A 165 -30.27 18.80 -1.15
#